data_21bee8c2eb90c850e1ae8910bc07b711
#
_entry.id   21bee8c2eb90c850e1ae8910bc07b711
#
_cell.length_a   1.000
_cell.length_b   1.000
_cell.length_c   1.000
_cell.angle_alpha   90.00
_cell.angle_beta   90.00
_cell.angle_gamma   90.00
#
_symmetry.space_group_name_H-M   'P 1'
#
loop_
_entity.id
_entity.type
_entity.pdbx_description
1 polymer ?
#
loop_
_entity_poly.entity_id
_entity_poly.type
_entity_poly.pdbx_seq_one_letter_code
_entity_poly.pdbx_strand_id
1 'polypeptide(L)'
;MKLYLAPLEGITGYVYRQAYHACYEDADKYFTPFLAPHTKRSFNARERNDLIPEHNAGMYTVPQVLSKSGEDVAAIAEELKAFGYQEININAGCPSGTVVSKGRGAGLLDDERALLHFMDEMFEKTDAEISIKTRLGMEYPDEFEGILKIYNRFPIKELILHPRVREDYYKNKPDWTMVEYALEYSRNPLVYNGDIFTVEDYERFTERFPTIDAIMLGRGVIRDPALIEKIRSGGIIDRAAE
;
A
#
# COMPACT_ATOMS: atom_id res chain seq x y z
N MET A 1 2.66 5.34 16.79
CA MET A 1 1.90 4.89 15.59
C MET A 1 2.51 5.54 14.37
N LYS A 2 2.92 4.77 13.37
CA LYS A 2 3.40 5.29 12.08
C LYS A 2 2.23 5.62 11.16
N LEU A 3 2.35 6.70 10.39
CA LEU A 3 1.32 7.14 9.44
C LEU A 3 1.90 7.18 8.03
N TYR A 4 1.32 6.40 7.13
CA TYR A 4 1.77 6.26 5.74
C TYR A 4 0.84 6.97 4.78
N LEU A 5 1.38 7.55 3.70
CA LEU A 5 0.59 8.10 2.61
C LEU A 5 0.36 7.03 1.53
N ALA A 6 -0.90 6.66 1.31
CA ALA A 6 -1.28 5.63 0.35
C ALA A 6 -0.98 6.00 -1.11
N PRO A 7 -0.62 5.03 -1.96
CA PRO A 7 -0.57 5.23 -3.40
C PRO A 7 -1.98 5.40 -3.97
N LEU A 8 -2.22 6.50 -4.66
CA LEU A 8 -3.46 6.79 -5.38
C LEU A 8 -3.13 7.14 -6.83
N GLU A 9 -3.49 6.23 -7.74
CA GLU A 9 -3.22 6.37 -9.17
C GLU A 9 -3.80 7.68 -9.72
N GLY A 10 -2.97 8.43 -10.45
CA GLY A 10 -3.34 9.73 -11.01
C GLY A 10 -3.36 10.89 -10.00
N ILE A 11 -3.14 10.64 -8.70
CA ILE A 11 -3.22 11.67 -7.64
C ILE A 11 -1.87 11.82 -6.93
N THR A 12 -1.36 10.78 -6.30
CA THR A 12 -0.17 10.87 -5.43
C THR A 12 1.16 10.68 -6.18
N GLY A 13 1.26 11.25 -7.40
CA GLY A 13 2.52 11.37 -8.13
C GLY A 13 3.53 12.27 -7.40
N TYR A 14 4.75 12.37 -7.94
CA TYR A 14 5.83 13.10 -7.28
C TYR A 14 5.49 14.56 -6.95
N VAL A 15 4.77 15.26 -7.83
CA VAL A 15 4.34 16.65 -7.59
C VAL A 15 3.48 16.76 -6.33
N TYR A 16 2.52 15.83 -6.16
CA TYR A 16 1.69 15.81 -4.96
C TYR A 16 2.53 15.50 -3.71
N ARG A 17 3.40 14.47 -3.79
CA ARG A 17 4.25 14.09 -2.64
C ARG A 17 5.18 15.22 -2.21
N GLN A 18 5.83 15.91 -3.17
CA GLN A 18 6.68 17.07 -2.89
C GLN A 18 5.89 18.23 -2.26
N ALA A 19 4.71 18.54 -2.83
CA ALA A 19 3.86 19.60 -2.28
C ALA A 19 3.38 19.24 -0.86
N TYR A 20 3.03 17.97 -0.64
CA TYR A 20 2.63 17.49 0.68
C TYR A 20 3.77 17.61 1.69
N HIS A 21 4.95 17.08 1.36
CA HIS A 21 6.17 17.16 2.17
C HIS A 21 6.59 18.61 2.50
N ALA A 22 6.40 19.53 1.57
CA ALA A 22 6.77 20.94 1.76
C ALA A 22 5.76 21.73 2.60
N CYS A 23 4.48 21.33 2.64
CA CYS A 23 3.39 22.15 3.19
C CYS A 23 2.75 21.55 4.45
N TYR A 24 2.96 20.28 4.73
CA TYR A 24 2.29 19.56 5.81
C TYR A 24 3.27 18.71 6.60
N GLU A 25 2.85 18.24 7.77
CA GLU A 25 3.65 17.29 8.54
C GLU A 25 3.82 15.96 7.78
N ASP A 26 5.07 15.46 7.73
CA ASP A 26 5.46 14.31 6.94
C ASP A 26 4.72 13.02 7.31
N ALA A 27 4.43 12.23 6.31
CA ALA A 27 4.16 10.82 6.50
C ALA A 27 5.47 10.07 6.81
N ASP A 28 5.40 9.04 7.66
CA ASP A 28 6.56 8.17 7.95
C ASP A 28 7.00 7.36 6.73
N LYS A 29 6.09 7.13 5.77
CA LYS A 29 6.35 6.42 4.53
C LYS A 29 5.41 6.90 3.42
N TYR A 30 5.96 7.11 2.24
CA TYR A 30 5.24 7.47 1.01
C TYR A 30 5.27 6.30 0.03
N PHE A 31 4.26 6.21 -0.83
CA PHE A 31 4.22 5.19 -1.89
C PHE A 31 3.98 5.86 -3.24
N THR A 32 4.70 5.40 -4.28
CA THR A 32 4.45 5.90 -5.63
C THR A 32 3.12 5.35 -6.18
N PRO A 33 2.46 6.02 -7.12
CA PRO A 33 1.52 5.35 -8.01
C PRO A 33 2.17 4.11 -8.60
N PHE A 34 1.36 3.09 -8.92
CA PHE A 34 1.93 1.81 -9.33
C PHE A 34 2.66 1.88 -10.67
N LEU A 35 3.79 1.16 -10.71
CA LEU A 35 4.58 0.87 -11.90
C LEU A 35 4.07 -0.43 -12.52
N ALA A 36 3.90 -0.46 -13.84
CA ALA A 36 3.51 -1.66 -14.53
C ALA A 36 4.64 -2.13 -15.47
N PRO A 37 4.81 -3.46 -15.66
CA PRO A 37 5.81 -3.95 -16.59
C PRO A 37 5.52 -3.49 -18.02
N HIS A 38 6.54 -3.01 -18.71
CA HIS A 38 6.51 -2.56 -20.09
C HIS A 38 7.28 -3.52 -21.00
N THR A 39 6.84 -3.64 -22.26
CA THR A 39 7.49 -4.51 -23.26
C THR A 39 8.96 -4.17 -23.50
N LYS A 40 9.36 -2.92 -23.29
CA LYS A 40 10.72 -2.41 -23.51
C LYS A 40 11.58 -2.35 -22.24
N ARG A 41 11.13 -2.92 -21.11
CA ARG A 41 11.84 -2.94 -19.83
C ARG A 41 12.41 -1.57 -19.44
N SER A 42 11.62 -0.50 -19.54
CA SER A 42 12.01 0.83 -19.08
C SER A 42 10.80 1.61 -18.62
N PHE A 43 10.95 2.38 -17.56
CA PHE A 43 9.92 3.26 -17.04
C PHE A 43 9.57 4.33 -18.08
N ASN A 44 8.27 4.60 -18.25
CA ASN A 44 7.84 5.77 -19.03
C ASN A 44 8.21 7.08 -18.31
N ALA A 45 8.06 8.22 -19.00
CA ALA A 45 8.47 9.51 -18.45
C ALA A 45 7.77 9.87 -17.12
N ARG A 46 6.49 9.50 -16.96
CA ARG A 46 5.73 9.74 -15.72
C ARG A 46 6.28 8.87 -14.58
N GLU A 47 6.40 7.57 -14.80
CA GLU A 47 6.93 6.62 -13.82
C GLU A 47 8.36 7.01 -13.41
N ARG A 48 9.20 7.38 -14.38
CA ARG A 48 10.56 7.83 -14.10
C ARG A 48 10.57 9.08 -13.22
N ASN A 49 9.71 10.07 -13.47
CA ASN A 49 9.60 11.26 -12.62
C ASN A 49 9.13 10.92 -11.19
N ASP A 50 8.30 9.89 -11.02
CA ASP A 50 7.88 9.40 -9.70
C ASP A 50 9.01 8.73 -8.92
N LEU A 51 10.07 8.27 -9.62
CA LEU A 51 11.17 7.48 -9.06
C LEU A 51 12.46 8.25 -8.83
N ILE A 52 12.70 9.35 -9.56
CA ILE A 52 13.95 10.12 -9.46
C ILE A 52 14.21 10.52 -8.00
N PRO A 53 15.42 10.21 -7.45
CA PRO A 53 15.73 10.50 -6.05
C PRO A 53 15.53 11.97 -5.64
N GLU A 54 15.84 12.90 -6.55
CA GLU A 54 15.68 14.35 -6.33
C GLU A 54 14.21 14.74 -6.11
N HIS A 55 13.28 14.01 -6.73
CA HIS A 55 11.84 14.22 -6.54
C HIS A 55 11.31 13.59 -5.25
N ASN A 56 12.11 12.78 -4.58
CA ASN A 56 11.76 12.07 -3.35
C ASN A 56 12.71 12.41 -2.19
N ALA A 57 13.51 13.48 -2.35
CA ALA A 57 14.46 13.91 -1.33
C ALA A 57 13.76 14.24 -0.01
N GLY A 58 14.30 13.75 1.10
CA GLY A 58 13.72 13.93 2.44
C GLY A 58 12.57 12.97 2.79
N MET A 59 12.00 12.27 1.80
CA MET A 59 10.88 11.34 1.98
C MET A 59 11.34 9.88 1.95
N TYR A 60 10.86 9.05 2.87
CA TYR A 60 10.98 7.59 2.72
C TYR A 60 9.92 7.10 1.73
N THR A 61 10.29 7.02 0.46
CA THR A 61 9.39 6.65 -0.63
C THR A 61 9.60 5.22 -1.07
N VAL A 62 8.52 4.45 -1.18
CA VAL A 62 8.50 3.04 -1.62
C VAL A 62 7.81 2.96 -2.98
N PRO A 63 8.48 2.47 -4.03
CA PRO A 63 7.85 2.20 -5.31
C PRO A 63 6.82 1.08 -5.20
N GLN A 64 5.62 1.30 -5.76
CA GLN A 64 4.60 0.25 -5.84
C GLN A 64 4.60 -0.38 -7.23
N VAL A 65 4.56 -1.71 -7.30
CA VAL A 65 4.56 -2.50 -8.54
C VAL A 65 3.22 -3.20 -8.74
N LEU A 66 2.70 -3.14 -9.96
CA LEU A 66 1.47 -3.81 -10.40
C LEU A 66 1.81 -4.87 -11.46
N SER A 67 2.00 -6.11 -11.04
CA SER A 67 2.25 -7.26 -11.91
C SER A 67 1.51 -8.49 -11.44
N LYS A 68 1.49 -9.53 -12.27
CA LYS A 68 1.07 -10.91 -11.97
C LYS A 68 2.19 -11.93 -12.24
N SER A 69 3.37 -11.48 -12.59
CA SER A 69 4.56 -12.28 -12.87
C SER A 69 5.66 -11.88 -11.89
N GLY A 70 6.19 -12.86 -11.17
CA GLY A 70 7.32 -12.67 -10.27
C GLY A 70 8.59 -12.27 -11.03
N GLU A 71 8.76 -12.76 -12.26
CA GLU A 71 9.85 -12.33 -13.17
C GLU A 71 9.80 -10.83 -13.46
N ASP A 72 8.62 -10.33 -13.82
CA ASP A 72 8.45 -8.89 -14.08
C ASP A 72 8.77 -8.07 -12.82
N VAL A 73 8.33 -8.54 -11.64
CA VAL A 73 8.63 -7.87 -10.37
C VAL A 73 10.13 -7.86 -10.11
N ALA A 74 10.81 -8.99 -10.29
CA ALA A 74 12.25 -9.08 -10.09
C ALA A 74 13.03 -8.16 -11.07
N ALA A 75 12.62 -8.10 -12.33
CA ALA A 75 13.23 -7.21 -13.31
C ALA A 75 13.03 -5.73 -12.94
N ILE A 76 11.82 -5.35 -12.49
CA ILE A 76 11.54 -3.99 -12.02
C ILE A 76 12.34 -3.67 -10.75
N ALA A 77 12.41 -4.61 -9.80
CA ALA A 77 13.18 -4.43 -8.56
C ALA A 77 14.66 -4.15 -8.86
N GLU A 78 15.25 -4.86 -9.83
CA GLU A 78 16.63 -4.64 -10.26
C GLU A 78 16.84 -3.25 -10.88
N GLU A 79 15.90 -2.79 -11.71
CA GLU A 79 15.93 -1.41 -12.23
C GLU A 79 15.80 -0.37 -11.11
N LEU A 80 14.96 -0.63 -10.09
CA LEU A 80 14.74 0.27 -8.94
C LEU A 80 15.96 0.40 -8.03
N LYS A 81 16.82 -0.62 -7.95
CA LYS A 81 18.11 -0.53 -7.22
C LYS A 81 19.00 0.57 -7.78
N ALA A 82 18.98 0.82 -9.10
CA ALA A 82 19.74 1.90 -9.72
C ALA A 82 19.28 3.30 -9.28
N PHE A 83 18.04 3.44 -8.77
CA PHE A 83 17.52 4.65 -8.14
C PHE A 83 17.72 4.66 -6.61
N GLY A 84 18.33 3.62 -6.03
CA GLY A 84 18.60 3.52 -4.59
C GLY A 84 17.47 2.89 -3.76
N TYR A 85 16.41 2.37 -4.39
CA TYR A 85 15.32 1.70 -3.68
C TYR A 85 15.70 0.27 -3.30
N GLN A 86 15.48 -0.08 -2.03
CA GLN A 86 15.68 -1.44 -1.49
C GLN A 86 14.36 -2.12 -1.16
N GLU A 87 13.33 -1.35 -0.82
CA GLU A 87 11.97 -1.83 -0.59
C GLU A 87 11.10 -1.56 -1.80
N ILE A 88 10.27 -2.54 -2.16
CA ILE A 88 9.20 -2.40 -3.15
C ILE A 88 7.88 -2.87 -2.55
N ASN A 89 6.78 -2.29 -3.01
CA ASN A 89 5.44 -2.65 -2.57
C ASN A 89 4.67 -3.32 -3.71
N ILE A 90 4.03 -4.44 -3.44
CA ILE A 90 3.19 -5.14 -4.43
C ILE A 90 1.75 -4.68 -4.30
N ASN A 91 1.14 -4.29 -5.42
CA ASN A 91 -0.28 -3.99 -5.48
C ASN A 91 -1.08 -5.28 -5.74
N ALA A 92 -1.67 -5.83 -4.68
CA ALA A 92 -2.61 -6.95 -4.70
C ALA A 92 -4.04 -6.50 -4.31
N GLY A 93 -4.38 -5.22 -4.52
CA GLY A 93 -5.64 -4.67 -4.01
C GLY A 93 -6.39 -3.71 -4.93
N CYS A 94 -5.83 -3.31 -6.08
CA CYS A 94 -6.51 -2.40 -7.01
C CYS A 94 -7.79 -3.07 -7.57
N PRO A 95 -9.00 -2.50 -7.32
CA PRO A 95 -10.26 -3.13 -7.73
C PRO A 95 -10.69 -2.77 -9.15
N SER A 96 -9.92 -1.94 -9.87
CA SER A 96 -10.25 -1.47 -11.21
C SER A 96 -10.47 -2.64 -12.18
N GLY A 97 -11.59 -2.64 -12.90
CA GLY A 97 -11.92 -3.70 -13.85
C GLY A 97 -10.86 -3.91 -14.92
N THR A 98 -10.19 -2.84 -15.39
CA THR A 98 -9.10 -2.91 -16.37
C THR A 98 -7.81 -3.53 -15.82
N VAL A 99 -7.62 -3.51 -14.51
CA VAL A 99 -6.50 -4.13 -13.79
C VAL A 99 -6.83 -5.59 -13.51
N VAL A 100 -7.99 -5.84 -12.90
CA VAL A 100 -8.47 -7.17 -12.51
C VAL A 100 -8.62 -8.10 -13.71
N SER A 101 -9.17 -7.63 -14.84
CA SER A 101 -9.32 -8.44 -16.07
C SER A 101 -8.00 -8.96 -16.65
N LYS A 102 -6.87 -8.38 -16.22
CA LYS A 102 -5.51 -8.82 -16.57
C LYS A 102 -4.88 -9.72 -15.51
N GLY A 103 -5.61 -10.11 -14.46
CA GLY A 103 -5.12 -10.87 -13.33
C GLY A 103 -4.13 -10.09 -12.45
N ARG A 104 -4.24 -8.76 -12.40
CA ARG A 104 -3.36 -7.87 -11.61
C ARG A 104 -4.17 -7.18 -10.50
N GLY A 105 -3.47 -6.56 -9.56
CA GLY A 105 -4.14 -5.90 -8.43
C GLY A 105 -4.97 -6.89 -7.63
N ALA A 106 -6.25 -6.59 -7.34
CA ALA A 106 -7.13 -7.54 -6.68
C ALA A 106 -7.34 -8.84 -7.48
N GLY A 107 -7.15 -8.82 -8.80
CA GLY A 107 -7.22 -10.03 -9.63
C GLY A 107 -6.16 -11.09 -9.33
N LEU A 108 -5.11 -10.76 -8.57
CA LEU A 108 -4.17 -11.76 -8.01
C LEU A 108 -4.83 -12.64 -6.94
N LEU A 109 -5.91 -12.16 -6.31
CA LEU A 109 -6.58 -12.84 -5.20
C LEU A 109 -7.65 -13.83 -5.65
N ASP A 110 -7.96 -13.88 -6.96
CA ASP A 110 -9.01 -14.70 -7.55
C ASP A 110 -8.68 -16.21 -7.57
N ASP A 111 -7.38 -16.54 -7.59
CA ASP A 111 -6.89 -17.92 -7.61
C ASP A 111 -5.71 -18.10 -6.64
N GLU A 112 -5.92 -18.82 -5.56
CA GLU A 112 -4.90 -19.12 -4.54
C GLU A 112 -3.65 -19.81 -5.12
N ARG A 113 -3.81 -20.66 -6.14
CA ARG A 113 -2.67 -21.36 -6.76
C ARG A 113 -1.83 -20.40 -7.59
N ALA A 114 -2.50 -19.51 -8.34
CA ALA A 114 -1.83 -18.48 -9.11
C ALA A 114 -1.13 -17.48 -8.18
N LEU A 115 -1.77 -17.07 -7.08
CA LEU A 115 -1.17 -16.22 -6.06
C LEU A 115 0.08 -16.88 -5.45
N LEU A 116 -0.02 -18.16 -5.06
CA LEU A 116 1.11 -18.90 -4.50
C LEU A 116 2.27 -18.96 -5.49
N HIS A 117 2.00 -19.30 -6.75
CA HIS A 117 3.03 -19.37 -7.79
C HIS A 117 3.70 -18.00 -8.01
N PHE A 118 2.90 -16.93 -8.08
CA PHE A 118 3.42 -15.57 -8.18
C PHE A 118 4.35 -15.21 -7.02
N MET A 119 3.96 -15.57 -5.78
CA MET A 119 4.74 -15.31 -4.57
C MET A 119 6.04 -16.12 -4.57
N ASP A 120 5.97 -17.43 -4.88
CA ASP A 120 7.14 -18.31 -4.97
C ASP A 120 8.16 -17.74 -5.99
N GLU A 121 7.69 -17.43 -7.22
CA GLU A 121 8.54 -16.89 -8.29
C GLU A 121 9.17 -15.55 -7.90
N MET A 122 8.42 -14.64 -7.29
CA MET A 122 8.90 -13.33 -6.89
C MET A 122 9.98 -13.42 -5.81
N PHE A 123 9.72 -14.17 -4.72
CA PHE A 123 10.67 -14.29 -3.62
C PHE A 123 11.91 -15.14 -3.96
N GLU A 124 11.82 -16.02 -4.95
CA GLU A 124 12.98 -16.75 -5.47
C GLU A 124 13.91 -15.86 -6.31
N LYS A 125 13.34 -14.88 -7.05
CA LYS A 125 14.06 -14.12 -8.08
C LYS A 125 14.51 -12.72 -7.66
N THR A 126 14.08 -12.20 -6.50
CA THR A 126 14.49 -10.88 -6.01
C THR A 126 14.95 -10.93 -4.56
N ASP A 127 15.97 -10.13 -4.25
CA ASP A 127 16.46 -9.85 -2.89
C ASP A 127 15.91 -8.54 -2.30
N ALA A 128 15.03 -7.85 -3.03
CA ALA A 128 14.37 -6.65 -2.52
C ALA A 128 13.50 -6.96 -1.30
N GLU A 129 13.40 -6.02 -0.37
CA GLU A 129 12.43 -6.10 0.72
C GLU A 129 11.02 -5.91 0.16
N ILE A 130 10.14 -6.90 0.34
CA ILE A 130 8.80 -6.91 -0.23
C ILE A 130 7.76 -6.55 0.83
N SER A 131 7.02 -5.47 0.60
CA SER A 131 5.74 -5.21 1.25
C SER A 131 4.58 -5.44 0.29
N ILE A 132 3.41 -5.80 0.82
CA ILE A 132 2.22 -6.10 -0.01
C ILE A 132 1.04 -5.27 0.45
N LYS A 133 0.40 -4.58 -0.50
CA LYS A 133 -0.89 -3.91 -0.25
C LYS A 133 -2.01 -4.73 -0.85
N THR A 134 -2.87 -5.29 0.01
CA THR A 134 -3.89 -6.26 -0.34
C THR A 134 -5.30 -5.87 0.08
N ARG A 135 -6.29 -6.61 -0.42
CA ARG A 135 -7.67 -6.68 0.03
C ARG A 135 -7.97 -8.05 0.63
N LEU A 136 -9.21 -8.29 1.08
CA LEU A 136 -9.66 -9.56 1.67
C LEU A 136 -9.83 -10.68 0.63
N GLY A 137 -10.09 -10.34 -0.61
CA GLY A 137 -10.41 -11.25 -1.70
C GLY A 137 -11.22 -10.57 -2.78
N MET A 138 -11.96 -11.35 -3.56
CA MET A 138 -12.77 -10.89 -4.68
C MET A 138 -14.20 -10.58 -4.27
N GLU A 139 -14.92 -11.55 -3.71
CA GLU A 139 -16.36 -11.48 -3.44
C GLU A 139 -16.70 -11.61 -1.95
N TYR A 140 -15.99 -12.48 -1.21
CA TYR A 140 -16.31 -12.83 0.18
C TYR A 140 -15.13 -12.55 1.12
N PRO A 141 -15.37 -11.99 2.32
CA PRO A 141 -14.31 -11.69 3.28
C PRO A 141 -13.52 -12.92 3.75
N ASP A 142 -14.13 -14.09 3.82
CA ASP A 142 -13.51 -15.35 4.26
C ASP A 142 -12.50 -15.93 3.26
N GLU A 143 -12.50 -15.47 2.00
CA GLU A 143 -11.42 -15.76 1.04
C GLU A 143 -10.03 -15.35 1.61
N PHE A 144 -10.01 -14.36 2.49
CA PHE A 144 -8.78 -13.89 3.11
C PHE A 144 -8.09 -14.95 3.97
N GLU A 145 -8.81 -15.93 4.48
CA GLU A 145 -8.21 -17.02 5.25
C GLU A 145 -7.21 -17.84 4.42
N GLY A 146 -7.59 -18.19 3.19
CA GLY A 146 -6.70 -18.86 2.24
C GLY A 146 -5.55 -17.99 1.78
N ILE A 147 -5.85 -16.73 1.45
CA ILE A 147 -4.86 -15.72 1.03
C ILE A 147 -3.82 -15.48 2.14
N LEU A 148 -4.25 -15.32 3.40
CA LEU A 148 -3.34 -15.09 4.52
C LEU A 148 -2.43 -16.31 4.80
N LYS A 149 -2.93 -17.53 4.63
CA LYS A 149 -2.11 -18.75 4.72
C LYS A 149 -0.98 -18.76 3.71
N ILE A 150 -1.24 -18.24 2.48
CA ILE A 150 -0.21 -18.09 1.46
C ILE A 150 0.80 -17.03 1.88
N TYR A 151 0.34 -15.82 2.25
CA TYR A 151 1.23 -14.73 2.68
C TYR A 151 2.12 -15.13 3.86
N ASN A 152 1.62 -15.94 4.77
CA ASN A 152 2.38 -16.45 5.94
C ASN A 152 3.54 -17.39 5.59
N ARG A 153 3.68 -17.80 4.34
CA ARG A 153 4.80 -18.64 3.86
C ARG A 153 6.02 -17.83 3.49
N PHE A 154 5.88 -16.49 3.36
CA PHE A 154 6.90 -15.59 2.84
C PHE A 154 7.28 -14.52 3.86
N PRO A 155 8.54 -14.06 3.84
CA PRO A 155 9.02 -13.00 4.74
C PRO A 155 8.60 -11.62 4.22
N ILE A 156 7.30 -11.31 4.29
CA ILE A 156 6.74 -10.03 3.88
C ILE A 156 7.13 -8.99 4.93
N LYS A 157 7.76 -7.89 4.49
CA LYS A 157 8.20 -6.82 5.38
C LYS A 157 7.02 -6.13 6.09
N GLU A 158 5.95 -5.85 5.35
CA GLU A 158 4.70 -5.29 5.86
C GLU A 158 3.52 -5.76 4.99
N LEU A 159 2.47 -6.26 5.62
CA LEU A 159 1.21 -6.59 4.98
C LEU A 159 0.21 -5.47 5.23
N ILE A 160 -0.04 -4.65 4.20
CA ILE A 160 -0.94 -3.51 4.26
C ILE A 160 -2.34 -3.98 3.87
N LEU A 161 -3.19 -4.16 4.86
CA LEU A 161 -4.53 -4.72 4.67
C LEU A 161 -5.57 -3.62 4.50
N HIS A 162 -6.25 -3.60 3.35
CA HIS A 162 -7.51 -2.89 3.16
C HIS A 162 -8.66 -3.89 3.36
N PRO A 163 -9.34 -3.89 4.52
CA PRO A 163 -10.30 -4.94 4.88
C PRO A 163 -11.66 -4.73 4.20
N ARG A 164 -11.66 -4.86 2.88
CA ARG A 164 -12.78 -4.92 1.94
C ARG A 164 -12.46 -5.93 0.87
N VAL A 165 -13.48 -6.57 0.31
CA VAL A 165 -13.34 -7.37 -0.92
C VAL A 165 -13.26 -6.48 -2.16
N ARG A 166 -12.86 -7.04 -3.29
CA ARG A 166 -12.78 -6.30 -4.56
C ARG A 166 -14.14 -5.71 -4.97
N GLU A 167 -15.24 -6.48 -4.83
CA GLU A 167 -16.58 -6.06 -5.22
C GLU A 167 -17.13 -4.88 -4.41
N ASP A 168 -16.63 -4.66 -3.21
CA ASP A 168 -16.97 -3.48 -2.39
C ASP A 168 -16.51 -2.17 -3.02
N TYR A 169 -15.43 -2.18 -3.77
CA TYR A 169 -14.71 -0.96 -4.15
C TYR A 169 -14.42 -0.09 -2.92
N TYR A 170 -15.32 0.87 -2.61
CA TYR A 170 -15.26 1.77 -1.45
C TYR A 170 -16.62 1.98 -0.79
N LYS A 171 -17.63 1.17 -1.12
CA LYS A 171 -19.03 1.40 -0.71
C LYS A 171 -19.30 0.91 0.71
N ASN A 172 -18.92 -0.33 1.01
CA ASN A 172 -19.15 -0.92 2.32
C ASN A 172 -18.13 -0.40 3.36
N LYS A 173 -18.43 -0.61 4.65
CA LYS A 173 -17.45 -0.29 5.72
C LYS A 173 -16.29 -1.30 5.68
N PRO A 174 -15.07 -0.89 6.11
CA PRO A 174 -13.98 -1.83 6.37
C PRO A 174 -14.41 -2.90 7.39
N ASP A 175 -14.14 -4.16 7.09
CA ASP A 175 -14.49 -5.28 7.97
C ASP A 175 -13.42 -5.44 9.07
N TRP A 176 -13.73 -4.96 10.26
CA TRP A 176 -12.82 -5.05 11.39
C TRP A 176 -12.72 -6.45 11.98
N THR A 177 -13.68 -7.34 11.74
CA THR A 177 -13.59 -8.75 12.13
C THR A 177 -12.43 -9.42 11.41
N MET A 178 -12.21 -9.08 10.13
CA MET A 178 -11.08 -9.58 9.36
C MET A 178 -9.74 -8.92 9.75
N VAL A 179 -9.77 -7.73 10.36
CA VAL A 179 -8.57 -7.15 11.00
C VAL A 179 -8.20 -7.95 12.26
N GLU A 180 -9.18 -8.33 13.09
CA GLU A 180 -8.97 -9.21 14.26
C GLU A 180 -8.39 -10.57 13.83
N TYR A 181 -8.98 -11.17 12.80
CA TYR A 181 -8.47 -12.40 12.21
C TYR A 181 -7.01 -12.26 11.73
N ALA A 182 -6.71 -11.17 11.01
CA ALA A 182 -5.35 -10.90 10.56
C ALA A 182 -4.36 -10.74 11.72
N LEU A 183 -4.75 -10.05 12.81
CA LEU A 183 -3.92 -9.89 14.00
C LEU A 183 -3.62 -11.24 14.70
N GLU A 184 -4.59 -12.14 14.72
CA GLU A 184 -4.44 -13.44 15.35
C GLU A 184 -3.55 -14.40 14.54
N TYR A 185 -3.70 -14.37 13.20
CA TYR A 185 -3.11 -15.40 12.34
C TYR A 185 -1.96 -14.94 11.44
N SER A 186 -1.73 -13.62 11.29
CA SER A 186 -0.61 -13.15 10.47
C SER A 186 0.74 -13.39 11.14
N ARG A 187 1.68 -13.89 10.36
CA ARG A 187 3.10 -14.00 10.76
C ARG A 187 3.92 -12.76 10.32
N ASN A 188 3.32 -11.90 9.50
CA ASN A 188 3.95 -10.70 8.98
C ASN A 188 3.42 -9.46 9.70
N PRO A 189 4.22 -8.38 9.85
CA PRO A 189 3.76 -7.13 10.43
C PRO A 189 2.57 -6.56 9.66
N LEU A 190 1.50 -6.18 10.37
CA LEU A 190 0.28 -5.63 9.77
C LEU A 190 0.30 -4.11 9.76
N VAL A 191 -0.16 -3.55 8.65
CA VAL A 191 -0.49 -2.13 8.49
C VAL A 191 -1.96 -2.02 8.11
N TYR A 192 -2.72 -1.23 8.83
CA TYR A 192 -4.13 -1.00 8.50
C TYR A 192 -4.28 0.06 7.41
N ASN A 193 -5.14 -0.19 6.45
CA ASN A 193 -5.55 0.80 5.45
C ASN A 193 -7.07 0.78 5.28
N GLY A 194 -7.75 1.68 5.94
CA GLY A 194 -9.22 1.78 5.91
C GLY A 194 -9.71 3.22 5.94
N ASP A 195 -10.98 3.39 6.34
CA ASP A 195 -11.67 4.68 6.38
C ASP A 195 -11.29 5.46 7.64
N ILE A 196 -10.15 6.12 7.61
CA ILE A 196 -9.73 7.12 8.61
C ILE A 196 -9.80 8.48 7.91
N PHE A 197 -10.78 9.27 8.26
CA PHE A 197 -11.04 10.59 7.68
C PHE A 197 -10.91 11.73 8.70
N THR A 198 -10.93 11.41 9.99
CA THR A 198 -10.86 12.36 11.11
C THR A 198 -9.96 11.81 12.21
N VAL A 199 -9.64 12.66 13.19
CA VAL A 199 -8.91 12.26 14.40
C VAL A 199 -9.73 11.24 15.20
N GLU A 200 -11.05 11.43 15.29
CA GLU A 200 -11.94 10.53 16.00
C GLU A 200 -12.00 9.13 15.33
N ASP A 201 -11.92 9.06 14.00
CA ASP A 201 -11.80 7.76 13.30
C ASP A 201 -10.50 7.05 13.68
N TYR A 202 -9.41 7.82 13.77
CA TYR A 202 -8.10 7.31 14.18
C TYR A 202 -8.11 6.82 15.62
N GLU A 203 -8.64 7.62 16.56
CA GLU A 203 -8.73 7.27 17.98
C GLU A 203 -9.56 6.00 18.18
N ARG A 204 -10.74 5.94 17.57
CA ARG A 204 -11.61 4.76 17.64
C ARG A 204 -10.92 3.50 17.07
N PHE A 205 -10.13 3.63 15.99
CA PHE A 205 -9.38 2.52 15.44
C PHE A 205 -8.27 2.09 16.39
N THR A 206 -7.46 3.00 16.89
CA THR A 206 -6.31 2.69 17.77
C THR A 206 -6.73 2.18 19.14
N GLU A 207 -7.87 2.63 19.67
CA GLU A 207 -8.48 2.07 20.87
C GLU A 207 -8.85 0.59 20.68
N ARG A 208 -9.40 0.24 19.51
CA ARG A 208 -9.79 -1.14 19.19
C ARG A 208 -8.59 -2.03 18.86
N PHE A 209 -7.57 -1.50 18.20
CA PHE A 209 -6.41 -2.23 17.68
C PHE A 209 -5.08 -1.64 18.16
N PRO A 210 -4.80 -1.63 19.47
CA PRO A 210 -3.62 -0.94 20.03
C PRO A 210 -2.28 -1.60 19.64
N THR A 211 -2.30 -2.81 19.09
CA THR A 211 -1.12 -3.57 18.69
C THR A 211 -0.70 -3.33 17.23
N ILE A 212 -1.52 -2.61 16.44
CA ILE A 212 -1.15 -2.22 15.09
C ILE A 212 -0.26 -0.98 15.16
N ASP A 213 0.97 -1.09 14.67
CA ASP A 213 1.99 -0.02 14.77
C ASP A 213 1.94 1.01 13.64
N ALA A 214 1.22 0.72 12.55
CA ALA A 214 1.17 1.59 11.38
C ALA A 214 -0.21 1.62 10.72
N ILE A 215 -0.60 2.82 10.25
CA ILE A 215 -1.83 3.07 9.49
C ILE A 215 -1.46 3.75 8.18
N MET A 216 -2.00 3.24 7.07
CA MET A 216 -1.89 3.89 5.77
C MET A 216 -3.14 4.72 5.47
N LEU A 217 -2.96 6.01 5.25
CA LEU A 217 -4.00 6.98 4.97
C LEU A 217 -4.09 7.25 3.47
N GLY A 218 -5.27 7.17 2.90
CA GLY A 218 -5.52 7.48 1.48
C GLY A 218 -6.48 8.65 1.34
N ARG A 219 -7.75 8.36 1.12
CA ARG A 219 -8.81 9.36 0.89
C ARG A 219 -8.95 10.38 2.03
N GLY A 220 -8.61 10.00 3.26
CA GLY A 220 -8.62 10.92 4.41
C GLY A 220 -7.67 12.09 4.19
N VAL A 221 -6.42 11.82 3.80
CA VAL A 221 -5.42 12.87 3.52
C VAL A 221 -5.76 13.67 2.26
N ILE A 222 -6.39 13.07 1.25
CA ILE A 222 -6.85 13.83 0.08
C ILE A 222 -7.98 14.80 0.44
N ARG A 223 -8.87 14.39 1.35
CA ARG A 223 -9.97 15.23 1.85
C ARG A 223 -9.48 16.32 2.80
N ASP A 224 -8.54 15.97 3.66
CA ASP A 224 -7.92 16.86 4.64
C ASP A 224 -6.41 16.62 4.68
N PRO A 225 -5.62 17.39 3.91
CA PRO A 225 -4.17 17.22 3.88
C PRO A 225 -3.47 17.40 5.22
N ALA A 226 -4.08 18.14 6.15
CA ALA A 226 -3.55 18.29 7.52
C ALA A 226 -3.90 17.12 8.45
N LEU A 227 -4.51 16.04 7.97
CA LEU A 227 -4.98 14.94 8.81
C LEU A 227 -3.85 14.30 9.63
N ILE A 228 -2.65 14.10 9.06
CA ILE A 228 -1.50 13.53 9.78
C ILE A 228 -1.09 14.45 10.93
N GLU A 229 -0.97 15.74 10.66
CA GLU A 229 -0.65 16.76 11.67
C GLU A 229 -1.70 16.80 12.79
N LYS A 230 -3.00 16.78 12.44
CA LYS A 230 -4.11 16.71 13.41
C LYS A 230 -4.04 15.46 14.29
N ILE A 231 -3.76 14.29 13.70
CA ILE A 231 -3.62 13.06 14.47
C ILE A 231 -2.47 13.15 15.47
N ARG A 232 -1.32 13.68 15.05
CA ARG A 232 -0.13 13.77 15.91
C ARG A 232 -0.24 14.84 17.00
N SER A 233 -0.95 15.94 16.71
CA SER A 233 -1.17 17.04 17.67
C SER A 233 -2.38 16.86 18.58
N GLY A 234 -3.13 15.76 18.44
CA GLY A 234 -4.39 15.55 19.19
C GLY A 234 -5.53 16.47 18.74
N GLY A 235 -5.54 16.85 17.46
CA GLY A 235 -6.62 17.64 16.85
C GLY A 235 -6.43 19.16 16.84
N ILE A 236 -5.36 19.68 17.47
CA ILE A 236 -5.10 21.12 17.55
C ILE A 236 -4.04 21.48 16.52
N ILE A 237 -4.41 22.32 15.54
CA ILE A 237 -3.45 22.95 14.63
C ILE A 237 -3.54 24.46 14.82
N ASP A 238 -2.46 25.08 15.24
CA ASP A 238 -2.30 26.52 15.24
C ASP A 238 -1.44 26.95 14.04
N ARG A 239 -2.08 27.25 12.91
CA ARG A 239 -1.43 27.78 11.70
C ARG A 239 -1.35 29.31 11.69
N ALA A 240 -1.70 29.97 12.80
CA ALA A 240 -1.67 31.44 12.88
C ALA A 240 -0.26 32.01 13.16
N ALA A 241 0.78 31.18 13.21
CA ALA A 241 2.15 31.57 13.60
C ALA A 241 3.17 31.56 12.45
N GLU A 242 2.76 31.36 11.17
CA GLU A 242 3.68 31.47 10.01
C GLU A 242 3.30 32.56 9.04
#